data_06ee64826130283eb0a32b806d9c2801
#
_entry.id   06ee64826130283eb0a32b806d9c2801
#
_cell.length_a   1.000
_cell.length_b   1.000
_cell.length_c   1.000
_cell.angle_alpha   90.00
_cell.angle_beta   90.00
_cell.angle_gamma   90.00
#
_symmetry.space_group_name_H-M   'P 1'
#
loop_
_entity.id
_entity.type
_entity.pdbx_description
1 polymer ?
#
loop_
_entity_poly.entity_id
_entity_poly.type
_entity_poly.pdbx_seq_one_letter_code
_entity_poly.pdbx_strand_id
1 'polypeptide(L)'
;MVNKSTLILGVSINKIRYSNKAVNKLFNSGIPIIAIGKNTGEICGIKIQNYFPQNIKINTVSIYINVSHQDQYINSIIKLSPNRVIFNPGTENPKLFKLLTSNGIECENSCTLALLSTKQY
;
A
#
# COMPACT_ATOMS: atom_id res chain seq x y z
N MET A 1 -12.26 -18.08 -1.22
CA MET A 1 -10.98 -17.54 -0.75
C MET A 1 -10.88 -16.07 -1.15
N VAL A 2 -10.61 -15.19 -0.20
CA VAL A 2 -10.50 -13.76 -0.47
C VAL A 2 -9.09 -13.42 -0.89
N ASN A 3 -8.93 -12.82 -2.08
CA ASN A 3 -7.63 -12.35 -2.55
C ASN A 3 -7.36 -10.98 -1.90
N LYS A 4 -6.31 -10.92 -1.11
CA LYS A 4 -5.89 -9.70 -0.42
C LYS A 4 -4.65 -9.08 -1.06
N SER A 5 -4.46 -9.26 -2.37
CA SER A 5 -3.32 -8.68 -3.07
C SER A 5 -3.12 -7.22 -2.67
N THR A 6 -1.89 -6.87 -2.32
CA THR A 6 -1.57 -5.58 -1.72
C THR A 6 -0.48 -4.88 -2.52
N LEU A 7 -0.73 -3.61 -2.85
CA LEU A 7 0.29 -2.72 -3.37
C LEU A 7 0.75 -1.84 -2.22
N ILE A 8 2.04 -1.93 -1.88
CA ILE A 8 2.62 -1.09 -0.84
C ILE A 8 3.28 0.10 -1.51
N LEU A 9 2.84 1.30 -1.15
CA LEU A 9 3.33 2.54 -1.72
C LEU A 9 4.29 3.23 -0.74
N GLY A 10 5.53 3.42 -1.17
CA GLY A 10 6.57 4.02 -0.33
C GLY A 10 7.50 3.00 0.32
N VAL A 11 7.79 1.91 -0.40
CA VAL A 11 8.64 0.84 0.13
C VAL A 11 10.10 1.27 0.18
N SER A 12 10.79 0.91 1.26
CA SER A 12 12.22 1.15 1.46
C SER A 12 12.95 -0.17 1.70
N ILE A 13 14.18 -0.27 1.18
CA ILE A 13 15.05 -1.42 1.47
C ILE A 13 15.62 -1.36 2.89
N ASN A 14 15.45 -0.23 3.57
CA ASN A 14 15.91 -0.07 4.95
C ASN A 14 15.03 -0.89 5.88
N LYS A 15 15.64 -1.88 6.53
CA LYS A 15 14.93 -2.86 7.37
C LYS A 15 14.25 -2.27 8.58
N ILE A 16 14.65 -1.08 9.02
CA ILE A 16 14.03 -0.42 10.18
C ILE A 16 12.76 0.34 9.80
N ARG A 17 12.52 0.57 8.52
CA ARG A 17 11.31 1.26 8.05
C ARG A 17 10.08 0.36 8.16
N TYR A 18 8.95 0.96 8.54
CA TYR A 18 7.69 0.22 8.66
C TYR A 18 7.24 -0.38 7.33
N SER A 19 7.50 0.29 6.21
CA SER A 19 7.14 -0.25 4.89
C SER A 19 7.88 -1.55 4.60
N ASN A 20 9.16 -1.66 5.00
CA ASN A 20 9.93 -2.88 4.85
C ASN A 20 9.35 -4.00 5.70
N LYS A 21 9.02 -3.69 6.95
CA LYS A 21 8.40 -4.66 7.86
C LYS A 21 7.06 -5.15 7.33
N ALA A 22 6.30 -4.26 6.69
CA ALA A 22 5.02 -4.63 6.09
C ALA A 22 5.20 -5.61 4.94
N VAL A 23 6.18 -5.39 4.06
CA VAL A 23 6.48 -6.33 2.96
C VAL A 23 6.79 -7.71 3.55
N ASN A 24 7.68 -7.78 4.54
CA ASN A 24 8.05 -9.05 5.16
C ASN A 24 6.84 -9.75 5.78
N LYS A 25 5.99 -9.01 6.48
CA LYS A 25 4.85 -9.62 7.18
C LYS A 25 3.78 -10.10 6.20
N LEU A 26 3.50 -9.32 5.17
CA LEU A 26 2.58 -9.73 4.11
C LEU A 26 3.11 -10.95 3.37
N PHE A 27 4.40 -10.96 3.06
CA PHE A 27 5.04 -12.09 2.40
C PHE A 27 4.89 -13.37 3.24
N ASN A 28 5.18 -13.28 4.53
CA ASN A 28 5.07 -14.42 5.44
C ASN A 28 3.62 -14.88 5.62
N SER A 29 2.66 -14.01 5.34
CA SER A 29 1.23 -14.33 5.40
C SER A 29 0.70 -14.89 4.08
N GLY A 30 1.55 -15.05 3.07
CA GLY A 30 1.16 -15.59 1.78
C GLY A 30 0.36 -14.63 0.91
N ILE A 31 0.43 -13.33 1.20
CA ILE A 31 -0.33 -12.31 0.46
C ILE A 31 0.50 -11.84 -0.74
N PRO A 32 -0.07 -11.82 -1.96
CA PRO A 32 0.62 -11.28 -3.13
C PRO A 32 0.93 -9.80 -2.95
N ILE A 33 2.14 -9.37 -3.29
CA ILE A 33 2.64 -8.03 -3.03
C ILE A 33 3.19 -7.40 -4.31
N ILE A 34 2.86 -6.11 -4.50
CA ILE A 34 3.55 -5.23 -5.43
C ILE A 34 4.15 -4.10 -4.59
N ALA A 35 5.46 -3.90 -4.73
CA ALA A 35 6.17 -2.91 -3.94
C ALA A 35 6.55 -1.71 -4.83
N ILE A 36 6.11 -0.52 -4.44
CA ILE A 36 6.41 0.73 -5.15
C ILE A 36 7.26 1.62 -4.24
N GLY A 37 8.39 2.09 -4.76
CA GLY A 37 9.27 2.97 -4.01
C GLY A 37 10.17 3.78 -4.93
N LYS A 38 10.88 4.75 -4.34
CA LYS A 38 11.78 5.62 -5.09
C LYS A 38 13.03 4.92 -5.57
N ASN A 39 13.59 4.05 -4.74
CA ASN A 39 14.85 3.39 -4.99
C ASN A 39 14.63 1.95 -5.36
N THR A 40 15.41 1.47 -6.32
CA THR A 40 15.37 0.07 -6.70
C THR A 40 15.94 -0.80 -5.59
N GLY A 41 15.50 -2.05 -5.57
CA GLY A 41 15.93 -3.01 -4.56
C GLY A 41 15.00 -4.18 -4.53
N GLU A 42 15.23 -5.06 -3.57
CA GLU A 42 14.46 -6.30 -3.47
C GLU A 42 14.28 -6.69 -2.02
N ILE A 43 13.07 -7.11 -1.69
CA ILE A 43 12.73 -7.59 -0.34
C ILE A 43 11.98 -8.91 -0.51
N CYS A 44 12.46 -9.99 0.10
CA CYS A 44 11.84 -11.32 -0.01
C CYS A 44 11.65 -11.76 -1.47
N GLY A 45 12.58 -11.39 -2.35
CA GLY A 45 12.48 -11.69 -3.78
C GLY A 45 11.54 -10.77 -4.55
N ILE A 46 10.91 -9.82 -3.89
CA ILE A 46 9.98 -8.88 -4.52
C ILE A 46 10.74 -7.62 -4.91
N LYS A 47 10.73 -7.30 -6.20
CA LYS A 47 11.42 -6.11 -6.70
C LYS A 47 10.62 -4.86 -6.41
N ILE A 48 11.31 -3.82 -5.94
CA ILE A 48 10.72 -2.51 -5.75
C ILE A 48 10.66 -1.83 -7.12
N GLN A 49 9.45 -1.45 -7.53
CA GLN A 49 9.18 -0.76 -8.79
C GLN A 49 8.93 0.71 -8.53
N ASN A 50 9.09 1.54 -9.55
CA ASN A 50 8.79 2.97 -9.45
C ASN A 50 7.58 3.37 -10.30
N TYR A 51 6.81 2.41 -10.76
CA TYR A 51 5.62 2.65 -11.58
C TYR A 51 4.50 1.72 -11.13
N PHE A 52 3.25 2.19 -11.33
CA PHE A 52 2.06 1.39 -10.99
C PHE A 52 1.82 0.33 -12.06
N PRO A 53 1.37 -0.87 -11.66
CA PRO A 53 0.99 -1.90 -12.61
C PRO A 53 -0.26 -1.49 -13.38
N GLN A 54 -0.40 -2.02 -14.60
CA GLN A 54 -1.59 -1.81 -15.42
C GLN A 54 -2.26 -3.15 -15.67
N ASN A 55 -3.59 -3.11 -15.81
CA ASN A 55 -4.39 -4.29 -16.14
C ASN A 55 -4.25 -5.42 -15.12
N ILE A 56 -4.06 -5.06 -13.85
CA ILE A 56 -4.00 -6.01 -12.76
C ILE A 56 -4.95 -5.54 -11.65
N LYS A 57 -5.62 -6.48 -11.01
CA LYS A 57 -6.53 -6.17 -9.91
C LYS A 57 -5.79 -6.23 -8.59
N ILE A 58 -5.85 -5.14 -7.83
CA ILE A 58 -5.25 -5.03 -6.51
C ILE A 58 -6.39 -4.83 -5.49
N ASN A 59 -6.38 -5.63 -4.43
CA ASN A 59 -7.37 -5.49 -3.37
C ASN A 59 -7.10 -4.27 -2.50
N THR A 60 -5.87 -4.11 -2.04
CA THR A 60 -5.51 -3.09 -1.05
C THR A 60 -4.29 -2.30 -1.48
N VAL A 61 -4.36 -0.98 -1.34
CA VAL A 61 -3.19 -0.10 -1.42
C VAL A 61 -2.85 0.32 0.00
N SER A 62 -1.65 0.01 0.46
CA SER A 62 -1.15 0.36 1.79
C SER A 62 -0.15 1.50 1.64
N ILE A 63 -0.49 2.69 2.15
CA ILE A 63 0.29 3.91 1.95
C ILE A 63 1.29 4.10 3.09
N TYR A 64 2.57 4.26 2.72
CA TYR A 64 3.68 4.56 3.65
C TYR A 64 4.46 5.81 3.24
N ILE A 65 3.92 6.61 2.32
CA ILE A 65 4.56 7.87 1.93
C ILE A 65 3.96 9.04 2.69
N ASN A 66 4.79 10.06 2.92
CA ASN A 66 4.37 11.28 3.58
C ASN A 66 3.24 11.96 2.80
N VAL A 67 2.33 12.60 3.51
CA VAL A 67 1.19 13.29 2.91
C VAL A 67 1.62 14.29 1.83
N SER A 68 2.75 14.97 2.03
CA SER A 68 3.25 15.96 1.07
C SER A 68 3.66 15.37 -0.28
N HIS A 69 3.83 14.05 -0.36
CA HIS A 69 4.24 13.36 -1.60
C HIS A 69 3.13 12.51 -2.19
N GLN A 70 1.93 12.53 -1.64
CA GLN A 70 0.85 11.66 -2.09
C GLN A 70 0.13 12.15 -3.35
N ASP A 71 0.13 13.45 -3.61
CA ASP A 71 -0.63 14.03 -4.73
C ASP A 71 -0.27 13.42 -6.08
N GLN A 72 0.99 13.12 -6.29
CA GLN A 72 1.45 12.55 -7.55
C GLN A 72 0.88 11.15 -7.86
N TYR A 73 0.33 10.48 -6.85
CA TYR A 73 -0.19 9.12 -7.00
C TYR A 73 -1.71 9.04 -7.06
N ILE A 74 -2.40 10.18 -6.92
CA ILE A 74 -3.88 10.19 -6.85
C ILE A 74 -4.50 9.52 -8.08
N ASN A 75 -4.12 9.96 -9.26
CA ASN A 75 -4.69 9.41 -10.49
C ASN A 75 -4.37 7.94 -10.69
N SER A 76 -3.17 7.53 -10.32
CA SER A 76 -2.74 6.13 -10.41
C SER A 76 -3.58 5.24 -9.50
N ILE A 77 -3.85 5.70 -8.27
CA ILE A 77 -4.68 4.94 -7.31
C ILE A 77 -6.12 4.84 -7.83
N ILE A 78 -6.68 5.95 -8.30
CA ILE A 78 -8.05 5.95 -8.84
C ILE A 78 -8.16 5.01 -10.02
N LYS A 79 -7.19 5.08 -10.94
CA LYS A 79 -7.19 4.22 -12.12
C LYS A 79 -7.07 2.75 -11.76
N LEU A 80 -6.26 2.44 -10.74
CA LEU A 80 -6.10 1.08 -10.24
C LEU A 80 -7.39 0.56 -9.62
N SER A 81 -8.18 1.45 -9.04
CA SER A 81 -9.47 1.14 -8.42
C SER A 81 -9.40 -0.01 -7.41
N PRO A 82 -8.57 0.08 -6.38
CA PRO A 82 -8.51 -0.97 -5.38
C PRO A 82 -9.81 -1.01 -4.56
N ASN A 83 -10.05 -2.12 -3.88
CA ASN A 83 -11.20 -2.22 -2.99
C ASN A 83 -10.99 -1.36 -1.74
N ARG A 84 -9.73 -1.25 -1.29
CA ARG A 84 -9.42 -0.60 -0.02
C ARG A 84 -8.09 0.15 -0.11
N VAL A 85 -8.03 1.31 0.55
CA VAL A 85 -6.79 2.06 0.76
C VAL A 85 -6.57 2.23 2.25
N ILE A 86 -5.39 1.86 2.73
CA ILE A 86 -5.00 2.03 4.13
C ILE A 86 -4.00 3.16 4.23
N PHE A 87 -4.34 4.18 5.02
CA PHE A 87 -3.41 5.25 5.39
C PHE A 87 -2.75 4.85 6.69
N ASN A 88 -1.52 4.35 6.62
CA ASN A 88 -0.78 3.93 7.80
C ASN A 88 -0.44 5.14 8.69
N PRO A 89 -0.15 4.93 9.99
CA PRO A 89 0.13 6.04 10.91
C PRO A 89 1.19 6.98 10.36
N GLY A 90 0.89 8.28 10.36
CA GLY A 90 1.77 9.31 9.83
C GLY A 90 1.53 9.66 8.35
N THR A 91 0.65 8.93 7.66
CA THR A 91 0.34 9.19 6.26
C THR A 91 -1.06 9.77 6.06
N GLU A 92 -1.78 10.02 7.13
CA GLU A 92 -3.17 10.49 7.08
C GLU A 92 -3.31 11.72 6.20
N ASN A 93 -4.29 11.67 5.29
CA ASN A 93 -4.53 12.73 4.32
C ASN A 93 -6.03 12.87 4.13
N PRO A 94 -6.69 13.75 4.92
CA PRO A 94 -8.15 13.90 4.85
C PRO A 94 -8.66 14.26 3.46
N LYS A 95 -7.93 15.06 2.72
CA LYS A 95 -8.32 15.47 1.37
C LYS A 95 -8.33 14.28 0.41
N LEU A 96 -7.26 13.49 0.42
CA LEU A 96 -7.17 12.30 -0.43
C LEU A 96 -8.16 11.23 0.02
N PHE A 97 -8.32 11.05 1.32
CA PHE A 97 -9.29 10.12 1.88
C PHE A 97 -10.69 10.39 1.33
N LYS A 98 -11.11 11.67 1.39
CA LYS A 98 -12.41 12.09 0.88
C LYS A 98 -12.54 11.87 -0.62
N LEU A 99 -11.51 12.22 -1.37
CA LEU A 99 -11.50 12.08 -2.83
C LEU A 99 -11.63 10.62 -3.25
N LEU A 100 -10.86 9.73 -2.63
CA LEU A 100 -10.91 8.31 -2.95
C LEU A 100 -12.26 7.70 -2.55
N THR A 101 -12.79 8.09 -1.40
CA THR A 101 -14.11 7.64 -0.96
C THR A 101 -15.19 8.05 -1.94
N SER A 102 -15.11 9.28 -2.47
CA SER A 102 -16.08 9.75 -3.47
C SER A 102 -15.95 9.02 -4.80
N ASN A 103 -14.84 8.32 -5.03
CA ASN A 103 -14.64 7.47 -6.21
C ASN A 103 -14.97 6.00 -5.93
N GLY A 104 -15.67 5.72 -4.83
CA GLY A 104 -16.11 4.36 -4.51
C GLY A 104 -15.05 3.47 -3.89
N ILE A 105 -13.92 4.03 -3.45
CA ILE A 105 -12.85 3.28 -2.82
C ILE A 105 -12.99 3.38 -1.31
N GLU A 106 -12.99 2.23 -0.64
CA GLU A 106 -13.04 2.20 0.83
C GLU A 106 -11.69 2.62 1.39
N CYS A 107 -11.69 3.59 2.30
CA CYS A 107 -10.47 4.10 2.93
C CYS A 107 -10.53 3.94 4.44
N GLU A 108 -9.37 3.70 5.06
CA GLU A 108 -9.26 3.65 6.51
C GLU A 108 -7.90 4.16 6.98
N ASN A 109 -7.90 4.81 8.13
CA ASN A 109 -6.66 5.19 8.83
C ASN A 109 -6.35 4.06 9.80
N SER A 110 -5.43 3.18 9.42
CA SER A 110 -5.11 1.97 10.17
C SER A 110 -3.63 1.63 10.00
N CYS A 111 -3.16 0.69 10.80
CA CYS A 111 -1.80 0.18 10.71
C CYS A 111 -1.83 -1.20 10.08
N THR A 112 -1.25 -1.35 8.89
CA THR A 112 -1.20 -2.63 8.19
C THR A 112 -0.57 -3.72 9.05
N LEU A 113 0.52 -3.41 9.75
CA LEU A 113 1.19 -4.37 10.64
C LEU A 113 0.27 -4.81 11.79
N ALA A 114 -0.47 -3.88 12.38
CA ALA A 114 -1.40 -4.20 13.46
C ALA A 114 -2.56 -5.05 12.95
N LEU A 115 -3.10 -4.73 11.77
CA LEU A 115 -4.18 -5.52 11.18
C LEU A 115 -3.73 -6.95 10.92
N LEU A 116 -2.52 -7.13 10.43
CA LEU A 116 -1.96 -8.47 10.19
C LEU A 116 -1.74 -9.22 11.51
N SER A 117 -1.20 -8.52 12.53
CA SER A 117 -0.93 -9.15 13.84
C SER A 117 -2.19 -9.59 14.55
N THR A 118 -3.29 -8.87 14.36
CA THR A 118 -4.57 -9.18 15.01
C THR A 118 -5.50 -9.98 14.11
N LYS A 119 -5.01 -10.44 12.95
CA LYS A 119 -5.79 -11.21 11.98
C LYS A 119 -7.03 -10.47 11.48
N GLN A 120 -6.92 -9.14 11.37
CA GLN A 120 -7.99 -8.27 10.89
C GLN A 120 -7.70 -7.69 9.50
N TYR A 121 -6.61 -8.10 8.89
CA TYR A 121 -6.25 -7.61 7.56
C TYR A 121 -7.18 -8.20 6.46
#